data_e16bc688579435537b394ee1a07fb6d1
#
_entry.id   e16bc688579435537b394ee1a07fb6d1
#
_cell.length_a   1.000
_cell.length_b   1.000
_cell.length_c   1.000
_cell.angle_alpha   90.00
_cell.angle_beta   90.00
_cell.angle_gamma   90.00
#
_symmetry.space_group_name_H-M   'P 1'
#
loop_
_entity.id
_entity.type
_entity.pdbx_description
1 polymer ?
#
loop_
_entity_poly.entity_id
_entity_poly.type
_entity_poly.pdbx_seq_one_letter_code
_entity_poly.pdbx_strand_id
1 'polypeptide(L)'
;MVLAAGAVMLSAYSGASSSQHRSPVQPINFPHPVHVQKLGMNCLYCHFSANKSPDPGLPAVSTCIGCHNLVGPQRPATDLGPARTSAELQKLYKFADVAGMGAGMGPKAKPIPWVRIHKVPEYVHFPHMRHVNAGVTCQTCHGQIQNMDRVYQFSSLNMGWCVSCHVNGYSPKEGLEAAGYTAQQQATPAAAGAVTPADAQSGERKKARYDCANCHY
;
A
#
# COMPACT_ATOMS: atom_id res chain seq x y z
N MET A 1 5.50 -1.85 -41.08
CA MET A 1 6.49 -2.06 -40.01
C MET A 1 6.97 -0.76 -39.35
N VAL A 2 7.22 0.33 -40.09
CA VAL A 2 7.69 1.61 -39.52
C VAL A 2 6.68 2.24 -38.54
N LEU A 3 5.39 2.17 -38.82
CA LEU A 3 4.33 2.70 -37.93
C LEU A 3 4.24 1.94 -36.60
N ALA A 4 4.43 0.62 -36.61
CA ALA A 4 4.44 -0.19 -35.41
C ALA A 4 5.66 0.09 -34.51
N ALA A 5 6.84 0.27 -35.12
CA ALA A 5 8.05 0.66 -34.41
C ALA A 5 7.93 2.06 -33.78
N GLY A 6 7.30 3.01 -34.49
CA GLY A 6 7.01 4.35 -33.96
C GLY A 6 6.06 4.32 -32.78
N ALA A 7 5.02 3.49 -32.80
CA ALA A 7 4.08 3.34 -31.69
C ALA A 7 4.74 2.73 -30.45
N VAL A 8 5.64 1.75 -30.62
CA VAL A 8 6.40 1.16 -29.51
C VAL A 8 7.38 2.17 -28.90
N MET A 9 8.05 2.95 -29.73
CA MET A 9 8.95 4.02 -29.24
C MET A 9 8.17 5.11 -28.51
N LEU A 10 6.99 5.55 -29.02
CA LEU A 10 6.15 6.52 -28.36
C LEU A 10 5.60 5.99 -27.02
N SER A 11 5.24 4.72 -26.91
CA SER A 11 4.79 4.12 -25.64
C SER A 11 5.92 4.03 -24.62
N ALA A 12 7.16 3.78 -25.06
CA ALA A 12 8.34 3.78 -24.18
C ALA A 12 8.66 5.19 -23.65
N TYR A 13 8.39 6.23 -24.44
CA TYR A 13 8.60 7.63 -24.04
C TYR A 13 7.39 8.25 -23.32
N SER A 14 6.19 7.69 -23.40
CA SER A 14 4.97 8.26 -22.81
C SER A 14 4.96 8.27 -21.28
N GLY A 15 5.96 7.68 -20.64
CA GLY A 15 6.05 7.62 -19.18
C GLY A 15 5.01 6.72 -18.52
N ALA A 16 4.17 6.04 -19.29
CA ALA A 16 3.19 5.10 -18.77
C ALA A 16 3.88 3.78 -18.36
N SER A 17 3.65 3.33 -17.13
CA SER A 17 4.06 2.02 -16.69
C SER A 17 3.08 0.96 -17.18
N SER A 18 3.58 -0.12 -17.78
CA SER A 18 2.76 -1.27 -18.19
C SER A 18 2.02 -1.95 -17.03
N SER A 19 2.42 -1.67 -15.80
CA SER A 19 1.81 -2.18 -14.56
C SER A 19 0.83 -1.20 -13.91
N GLN A 20 0.74 0.05 -14.39
CA GLN A 20 -0.21 1.04 -13.84
C GLN A 20 -1.65 0.54 -14.02
N HIS A 21 -2.48 0.76 -13.00
CA HIS A 21 -3.87 0.27 -12.91
C HIS A 21 -4.02 -1.26 -12.87
N ARG A 22 -2.92 -2.03 -12.89
CA ARG A 22 -3.00 -3.49 -12.73
C ARG A 22 -3.42 -3.84 -11.31
N SER A 23 -4.50 -4.65 -11.18
CA SER A 23 -5.07 -5.12 -9.92
C SER A 23 -5.18 -6.65 -9.93
N PRO A 24 -4.11 -7.40 -9.64
CA PRO A 24 -4.14 -8.85 -9.66
C PRO A 24 -5.02 -9.41 -8.54
N VAL A 25 -5.59 -10.58 -8.79
CA VAL A 25 -6.28 -11.34 -7.75
C VAL A 25 -5.26 -11.80 -6.70
N GLN A 26 -5.63 -11.61 -5.43
CA GLN A 26 -4.81 -11.99 -4.29
C GLN A 26 -5.30 -13.32 -3.69
N PRO A 27 -4.42 -14.09 -3.00
CA PRO A 27 -4.83 -15.32 -2.31
C PRO A 27 -5.95 -15.11 -1.29
N ILE A 28 -5.92 -13.96 -0.60
CA ILE A 28 -6.99 -13.47 0.28
C ILE A 28 -7.39 -12.09 -0.22
N ASN A 29 -8.68 -11.86 -0.39
CA ASN A 29 -9.19 -10.53 -0.70
C ASN A 29 -9.22 -9.69 0.59
N PHE A 30 -8.14 -8.94 0.83
CA PHE A 30 -8.00 -8.10 2.02
C PHE A 30 -8.60 -6.70 1.75
N PRO A 31 -9.71 -6.34 2.44
CA PRO A 31 -10.36 -5.06 2.23
C PRO A 31 -9.72 -3.96 3.08
N HIS A 32 -8.88 -3.12 2.51
CA HIS A 32 -8.33 -1.94 3.19
C HIS A 32 -9.41 -1.01 3.75
N PRO A 33 -10.56 -0.77 3.07
CA PRO A 33 -11.62 0.09 3.60
C PRO A 33 -12.14 -0.35 4.98
N VAL A 34 -12.22 -1.64 5.23
CA VAL A 34 -12.68 -2.16 6.53
C VAL A 34 -11.66 -1.85 7.62
N HIS A 35 -10.39 -2.12 7.37
CA HIS A 35 -9.34 -2.02 8.39
C HIS A 35 -8.91 -0.56 8.62
N VAL A 36 -8.72 0.20 7.56
CA VAL A 36 -8.19 1.57 7.65
C VAL A 36 -9.30 2.59 7.88
N GLN A 37 -10.40 2.57 7.08
CA GLN A 37 -11.44 3.58 7.24
C GLN A 37 -12.38 3.29 8.42
N LYS A 38 -12.92 2.05 8.49
CA LYS A 38 -13.93 1.73 9.51
C LYS A 38 -13.31 1.50 10.88
N LEU A 39 -12.13 0.87 10.95
CA LEU A 39 -11.45 0.56 12.21
C LEU A 39 -10.36 1.57 12.58
N GLY A 40 -10.04 2.53 11.71
CA GLY A 40 -9.03 3.56 11.98
C GLY A 40 -7.60 3.04 12.12
N MET A 41 -7.28 1.87 11.56
CA MET A 41 -5.95 1.27 11.69
C MET A 41 -4.93 2.07 10.87
N ASN A 42 -3.82 2.45 11.52
CA ASN A 42 -2.70 3.12 10.86
C ASN A 42 -1.97 2.16 9.91
N CYS A 43 -1.47 2.68 8.77
CA CYS A 43 -0.72 1.91 7.79
C CYS A 43 0.48 1.18 8.40
N LEU A 44 1.21 1.84 9.30
CA LEU A 44 2.39 1.29 9.97
C LEU A 44 2.08 0.21 11.01
N TYR A 45 0.81 0.00 11.36
CA TYR A 45 0.45 -1.15 12.20
C TYR A 45 0.72 -2.48 11.49
N CYS A 46 0.39 -2.55 10.19
CA CYS A 46 0.61 -3.74 9.37
C CYS A 46 1.91 -3.66 8.56
N HIS A 47 2.28 -2.48 8.05
CA HIS A 47 3.50 -2.23 7.28
C HIS A 47 4.59 -1.60 8.17
N PHE A 48 4.85 -2.23 9.31
CA PHE A 48 5.67 -1.67 10.40
C PHE A 48 7.15 -1.43 10.05
N SER A 49 7.63 -2.01 8.95
CA SER A 49 9.01 -1.82 8.49
C SER A 49 9.16 -0.69 7.46
N ALA A 50 8.06 -0.09 6.98
CA ALA A 50 8.10 0.91 5.92
C ALA A 50 8.94 2.16 6.25
N ASN A 51 9.02 2.55 7.53
CA ASN A 51 9.84 3.66 8.00
C ASN A 51 11.20 3.21 8.59
N LYS A 52 11.53 1.91 8.55
CA LYS A 52 12.72 1.32 9.19
C LYS A 52 13.60 0.54 8.22
N SER A 53 13.06 0.13 7.07
CA SER A 53 13.73 -0.75 6.11
C SER A 53 13.55 -0.24 4.68
N PRO A 54 14.44 -0.59 3.75
CA PRO A 54 14.21 -0.42 2.32
C PRO A 54 12.91 -1.08 1.86
N ASP A 55 12.61 -2.27 2.36
CA ASP A 55 11.36 -2.99 2.11
C ASP A 55 10.30 -2.61 3.15
N PRO A 56 9.06 -2.27 2.73
CA PRO A 56 7.98 -1.91 3.64
C PRO A 56 7.47 -3.11 4.44
N GLY A 57 7.79 -4.32 4.00
CA GLY A 57 7.30 -5.57 4.54
C GLY A 57 5.83 -5.84 4.23
N LEU A 58 5.46 -7.09 4.30
CA LEU A 58 4.08 -7.56 4.35
C LEU A 58 3.79 -8.05 5.77
N PRO A 59 2.59 -7.81 6.31
CA PRO A 59 2.26 -8.29 7.64
C PRO A 59 2.35 -9.81 7.71
N ALA A 60 2.98 -10.32 8.75
CA ALA A 60 3.00 -11.75 9.03
C ALA A 60 1.57 -12.25 9.32
N VAL A 61 1.31 -13.54 9.09
CA VAL A 61 0.01 -14.15 9.39
C VAL A 61 -0.37 -13.94 10.85
N SER A 62 0.60 -13.97 11.77
CA SER A 62 0.40 -13.69 13.19
C SER A 62 -0.19 -12.30 13.47
N THR A 63 0.17 -11.28 12.69
CA THR A 63 -0.42 -9.93 12.80
C THR A 63 -1.93 -9.98 12.57
N CYS A 64 -2.37 -10.75 11.59
CA CYS A 64 -3.79 -10.93 11.30
C CYS A 64 -4.50 -11.70 12.42
N ILE A 65 -3.90 -12.77 12.89
CA ILE A 65 -4.45 -13.65 13.94
C ILE A 65 -4.50 -12.96 15.30
N GLY A 66 -3.69 -11.90 15.53
CA GLY A 66 -3.80 -11.08 16.74
C GLY A 66 -5.23 -10.60 17.03
N CYS A 67 -5.98 -10.22 15.99
CA CYS A 67 -7.39 -9.87 16.09
C CYS A 67 -8.32 -10.98 15.60
N HIS A 68 -7.98 -11.64 14.49
CA HIS A 68 -8.81 -12.65 13.87
C HIS A 68 -8.87 -13.97 14.63
N ASN A 69 -8.09 -14.14 15.69
CA ASN A 69 -8.29 -15.21 16.66
C ASN A 69 -9.64 -15.09 17.41
N LEU A 70 -10.12 -13.85 17.62
CA LEU A 70 -11.40 -13.54 18.26
C LEU A 70 -12.47 -13.12 17.27
N VAL A 71 -12.10 -12.55 16.13
CA VAL A 71 -12.98 -12.16 15.03
C VAL A 71 -12.84 -13.22 13.92
N GLY A 72 -13.47 -14.36 14.14
CA GLY A 72 -13.32 -15.53 13.28
C GLY A 72 -14.16 -15.50 11.99
N PRO A 73 -14.04 -16.56 11.17
CA PRO A 73 -14.74 -16.67 9.88
C PRO A 73 -16.26 -16.82 10.03
N GLN A 74 -16.72 -17.25 11.18
CA GLN A 74 -18.16 -17.40 11.47
C GLN A 74 -18.55 -16.45 12.61
N ARG A 75 -19.59 -15.67 12.38
CA ARG A 75 -20.24 -14.84 13.39
C ARG A 75 -21.68 -15.29 13.53
N PRO A 76 -22.14 -15.71 14.72
CA PRO A 76 -23.54 -16.00 14.95
C PRO A 76 -24.41 -14.74 14.79
N ALA A 77 -25.70 -14.91 14.64
CA ALA A 77 -26.64 -13.79 14.71
C ALA A 77 -26.60 -13.17 16.10
N THR A 78 -26.60 -11.84 16.15
CA THR A 78 -26.65 -11.03 17.36
C THR A 78 -27.56 -9.85 17.14
N ASP A 79 -27.84 -9.06 18.18
CA ASP A 79 -28.60 -7.79 18.08
C ASP A 79 -27.97 -6.80 17.10
N LEU A 80 -26.66 -6.94 16.83
CA LEU A 80 -25.91 -6.12 15.89
C LEU A 80 -25.99 -6.59 14.42
N GLY A 81 -26.73 -7.68 14.15
CA GLY A 81 -26.99 -8.14 12.79
C GLY A 81 -26.98 -9.65 12.61
N PRO A 82 -27.33 -10.12 11.39
CA PRO A 82 -27.50 -11.54 11.07
C PRO A 82 -26.18 -12.31 11.15
N ALA A 83 -26.29 -13.64 11.22
CA ALA A 83 -25.16 -14.54 11.11
C ALA A 83 -24.40 -14.30 9.79
N ARG A 84 -23.08 -14.35 9.84
CA ARG A 84 -22.21 -14.16 8.66
C ARG A 84 -21.11 -15.21 8.63
N THR A 85 -20.79 -15.64 7.42
CA THR A 85 -19.61 -16.49 7.14
C THR A 85 -18.69 -15.75 6.16
N SER A 86 -17.42 -15.64 6.49
CA SER A 86 -16.41 -15.03 5.64
C SER A 86 -15.51 -16.11 5.03
N ALA A 87 -15.62 -16.30 3.71
CA ALA A 87 -14.74 -17.21 2.97
C ALA A 87 -13.27 -16.74 3.03
N GLU A 88 -13.03 -15.43 3.08
CA GLU A 88 -11.68 -14.87 3.15
C GLU A 88 -11.01 -15.15 4.50
N LEU A 89 -11.75 -15.05 5.61
CA LEU A 89 -11.24 -15.44 6.93
C LEU A 89 -11.05 -16.97 7.04
N GLN A 90 -11.84 -17.77 6.34
CA GLN A 90 -11.56 -19.21 6.25
C GLN A 90 -10.24 -19.50 5.54
N LYS A 91 -9.89 -18.74 4.49
CA LYS A 91 -8.57 -18.85 3.85
C LYS A 91 -7.46 -18.43 4.80
N LEU A 92 -7.64 -17.33 5.55
CA LEU A 92 -6.68 -16.89 6.56
C LEU A 92 -6.42 -17.99 7.60
N TYR A 93 -7.48 -18.63 8.12
CA TYR A 93 -7.37 -19.71 9.08
C TYR A 93 -6.59 -20.91 8.53
N LYS A 94 -6.75 -21.23 7.23
CA LYS A 94 -5.95 -22.27 6.56
C LYS A 94 -4.47 -21.90 6.48
N PHE A 95 -4.13 -20.63 6.20
CA PHE A 95 -2.73 -20.18 6.22
C PHE A 95 -2.14 -20.17 7.63
N ALA A 96 -2.92 -19.82 8.61
CA ALA A 96 -2.52 -19.75 10.00
C ALA A 96 -2.59 -21.11 10.74
N ASP A 97 -3.11 -22.14 10.11
CA ASP A 97 -3.36 -23.47 10.74
C ASP A 97 -4.19 -23.35 12.01
N VAL A 98 -5.21 -22.48 12.00
CA VAL A 98 -6.08 -22.22 13.16
C VAL A 98 -7.23 -23.21 13.16
N ALA A 99 -7.36 -23.98 14.23
CA ALA A 99 -8.44 -24.97 14.38
C ALA A 99 -9.83 -24.34 14.66
N GLY A 100 -9.85 -23.17 15.31
CA GLY A 100 -11.07 -22.46 15.64
C GLY A 100 -10.78 -21.14 16.37
N MET A 101 -11.81 -20.37 16.67
CA MET A 101 -11.67 -19.12 17.45
C MET A 101 -11.05 -19.42 18.81
N GLY A 102 -10.09 -18.59 19.23
CA GLY A 102 -9.38 -18.75 20.48
C GLY A 102 -8.22 -19.77 20.44
N ALA A 103 -8.08 -20.54 19.37
CA ALA A 103 -7.08 -21.61 19.31
C ALA A 103 -5.64 -21.13 19.04
N GLY A 104 -5.47 -19.90 18.56
CA GLY A 104 -4.16 -19.40 18.13
C GLY A 104 -3.66 -20.04 16.82
N MET A 105 -2.40 -19.76 16.48
CA MET A 105 -1.76 -20.33 15.29
C MET A 105 -1.23 -21.73 15.55
N GLY A 106 -1.45 -22.61 14.58
CA GLY A 106 -0.95 -23.98 14.64
C GLY A 106 0.48 -24.13 14.09
N PRO A 107 1.10 -25.32 14.31
CA PRO A 107 2.49 -25.57 13.93
C PRO A 107 2.72 -25.66 12.40
N LYS A 108 1.66 -25.82 11.60
CA LYS A 108 1.71 -25.88 10.14
C LYS A 108 1.41 -24.54 9.48
N ALA A 109 1.40 -23.45 10.25
CA ALA A 109 1.19 -22.12 9.72
C ALA A 109 2.23 -21.76 8.63
N LYS A 110 1.79 -21.09 7.58
CA LYS A 110 2.63 -20.70 6.45
C LYS A 110 2.28 -19.31 5.97
N PRO A 111 3.25 -18.59 5.35
CA PRO A 111 3.03 -17.26 4.80
C PRO A 111 1.95 -17.26 3.73
N ILE A 112 1.21 -16.15 3.63
CA ILE A 112 0.30 -15.91 2.52
C ILE A 112 1.14 -15.51 1.30
N PRO A 113 1.04 -16.21 0.15
CA PRO A 113 1.83 -15.91 -1.05
C PRO A 113 1.23 -14.72 -1.83
N TRP A 114 1.37 -13.52 -1.24
CA TRP A 114 0.86 -12.29 -1.86
C TRP A 114 1.45 -12.03 -3.24
N VAL A 115 0.62 -11.61 -4.18
CA VAL A 115 1.06 -11.19 -5.51
C VAL A 115 1.53 -9.74 -5.44
N ARG A 116 2.81 -9.49 -5.78
CA ARG A 116 3.39 -8.15 -5.80
C ARG A 116 2.72 -7.28 -6.85
N ILE A 117 2.25 -6.10 -6.45
CA ILE A 117 1.54 -5.14 -7.30
C ILE A 117 2.49 -4.05 -7.79
N HIS A 118 3.12 -3.33 -6.86
CA HIS A 118 4.05 -2.24 -7.16
C HIS A 118 5.43 -2.83 -7.46
N LYS A 119 5.93 -2.56 -8.65
CA LYS A 119 7.22 -3.08 -9.12
C LYS A 119 8.04 -1.93 -9.71
N VAL A 120 9.29 -1.88 -9.34
CA VAL A 120 10.34 -1.15 -10.05
C VAL A 120 11.32 -2.17 -10.63
N PRO A 121 12.07 -1.86 -11.69
CA PRO A 121 13.12 -2.75 -12.21
C PRO A 121 14.13 -3.12 -11.12
N GLU A 122 14.76 -4.30 -11.24
CA GLU A 122 15.68 -4.82 -10.21
C GLU A 122 16.95 -3.95 -10.06
N TYR A 123 17.34 -3.23 -11.11
CA TYR A 123 18.44 -2.28 -11.07
C TYR A 123 18.08 -0.93 -10.43
N VAL A 124 16.86 -0.77 -9.92
CA VAL A 124 16.42 0.44 -9.22
C VAL A 124 16.39 0.19 -7.72
N HIS A 125 17.19 0.99 -7.01
CA HIS A 125 17.19 0.99 -5.55
C HIS A 125 16.16 1.97 -5.02
N PHE A 126 15.07 1.45 -4.43
CA PHE A 126 14.02 2.27 -3.83
C PHE A 126 13.86 1.97 -2.32
N PRO A 127 14.45 2.78 -1.43
CA PRO A 127 14.32 2.58 0.01
C PRO A 127 13.07 3.28 0.56
N HIS A 128 12.04 2.54 0.95
CA HIS A 128 10.81 3.09 1.56
C HIS A 128 11.12 3.97 2.77
N MET A 129 12.00 3.51 3.67
CA MET A 129 12.34 4.25 4.90
C MET A 129 12.79 5.69 4.65
N ARG A 130 13.52 5.96 3.57
CA ARG A 130 14.00 7.31 3.27
C ARG A 130 12.85 8.23 2.86
N HIS A 131 11.91 7.73 2.05
CA HIS A 131 10.75 8.49 1.60
C HIS A 131 9.77 8.73 2.74
N VAL A 132 9.44 7.70 3.51
CA VAL A 132 8.53 7.78 4.65
C VAL A 132 9.07 8.73 5.72
N ASN A 133 10.36 8.62 6.08
CA ASN A 133 10.99 9.51 7.07
C ASN A 133 11.22 10.94 6.56
N ALA A 134 11.24 11.16 5.24
CA ALA A 134 11.20 12.49 4.63
C ALA A 134 9.82 13.14 4.64
N GLY A 135 8.78 12.42 5.09
CA GLY A 135 7.40 12.90 5.16
C GLY A 135 6.59 12.69 3.88
N VAL A 136 7.06 11.81 2.97
CA VAL A 136 6.27 11.41 1.80
C VAL A 136 5.12 10.54 2.26
N THR A 137 3.88 10.95 1.98
CA THR A 137 2.70 10.18 2.39
C THR A 137 2.56 8.91 1.55
N CYS A 138 2.01 7.85 2.15
CA CYS A 138 1.80 6.57 1.47
C CYS A 138 0.94 6.75 0.21
N GLN A 139 -0.06 7.61 0.29
CA GLN A 139 -1.03 7.86 -0.77
C GLN A 139 -0.43 8.55 -2.00
N THR A 140 0.65 9.29 -1.85
CA THR A 140 1.37 9.92 -2.98
C THR A 140 1.78 8.89 -4.04
N CYS A 141 2.22 7.71 -3.59
CA CYS A 141 2.66 6.64 -4.49
C CYS A 141 1.57 5.58 -4.69
N HIS A 142 0.81 5.29 -3.63
CA HIS A 142 -0.15 4.18 -3.61
C HIS A 142 -1.61 4.60 -3.88
N GLY A 143 -1.89 5.90 -3.99
CA GLY A 143 -3.26 6.42 -4.13
C GLY A 143 -4.07 6.28 -2.84
N GLN A 144 -5.38 6.41 -2.94
CA GLN A 144 -6.30 6.28 -1.81
C GLN A 144 -6.50 4.80 -1.44
N ILE A 145 -5.43 4.12 -1.00
CA ILE A 145 -5.42 2.68 -0.75
C ILE A 145 -6.45 2.27 0.31
N GLN A 146 -6.76 3.16 1.25
CA GLN A 146 -7.81 2.94 2.25
C GLN A 146 -9.22 2.81 1.65
N ASN A 147 -9.40 3.21 0.38
CA ASN A 147 -10.66 3.09 -0.37
C ASN A 147 -10.64 1.88 -1.33
N MET A 148 -9.53 1.13 -1.40
CA MET A 148 -9.36 0.05 -2.36
C MET A 148 -9.76 -1.29 -1.73
N ASP A 149 -10.85 -1.90 -2.20
CA ASP A 149 -11.19 -3.28 -1.87
C ASP A 149 -10.14 -4.25 -2.45
N ARG A 150 -9.63 -3.93 -3.63
CA ARG A 150 -8.51 -4.61 -4.26
C ARG A 150 -7.48 -3.58 -4.70
N VAL A 151 -6.28 -3.71 -4.17
CA VAL A 151 -5.19 -2.78 -4.47
C VAL A 151 -4.75 -2.88 -5.93
N TYR A 152 -4.49 -1.73 -6.53
CA TYR A 152 -3.90 -1.61 -7.87
C TYR A 152 -2.71 -0.64 -7.84
N GLN A 153 -1.85 -0.70 -8.84
CA GLN A 153 -0.75 0.24 -8.96
C GLN A 153 -1.29 1.61 -9.41
N PHE A 154 -1.28 2.58 -8.51
CA PHE A 154 -1.79 3.94 -8.74
C PHE A 154 -0.81 4.76 -9.59
N SER A 155 0.42 4.95 -9.08
CA SER A 155 1.44 5.74 -9.76
C SER A 155 2.16 4.92 -10.84
N SER A 156 2.66 5.61 -11.86
CA SER A 156 3.38 4.97 -12.97
C SER A 156 4.67 4.27 -12.51
N LEU A 157 5.35 4.83 -11.52
CA LEU A 157 6.65 4.37 -11.00
C LEU A 157 7.76 4.31 -12.08
N ASN A 158 7.59 5.05 -13.18
CA ASN A 158 8.63 5.20 -14.18
C ASN A 158 9.70 6.22 -13.73
N MET A 159 10.84 6.21 -14.38
CA MET A 159 11.96 7.11 -14.05
C MET A 159 11.57 8.59 -14.08
N GLY A 160 10.79 9.03 -15.10
CA GLY A 160 10.37 10.42 -15.22
C GLY A 160 9.49 10.88 -14.06
N TRP A 161 8.63 10.00 -13.55
CA TRP A 161 7.79 10.28 -12.38
C TRP A 161 8.65 10.47 -11.11
N CYS A 162 9.62 9.60 -10.88
CA CYS A 162 10.56 9.72 -9.75
C CYS A 162 11.39 11.01 -9.84
N VAL A 163 11.99 11.25 -11.00
CA VAL A 163 12.84 12.43 -11.27
C VAL A 163 12.04 13.72 -11.10
N SER A 164 10.78 13.76 -11.51
CA SER A 164 9.92 14.93 -11.33
C SER A 164 9.80 15.34 -9.86
N CYS A 165 9.55 14.40 -8.95
CA CYS A 165 9.53 14.67 -7.51
C CYS A 165 10.89 15.13 -6.98
N HIS A 166 11.97 14.47 -7.40
CA HIS A 166 13.33 14.78 -6.91
C HIS A 166 13.83 16.15 -7.38
N VAL A 167 13.52 16.55 -8.60
CA VAL A 167 13.92 17.86 -9.18
C VAL A 167 13.05 18.99 -8.65
N ASN A 168 11.71 18.80 -8.70
CA ASN A 168 10.77 19.86 -8.33
C ASN A 168 10.56 19.97 -6.82
N GLY A 169 11.00 18.98 -6.05
CA GLY A 169 10.72 18.83 -4.64
C GLY A 169 9.33 18.23 -4.39
N TYR A 170 9.12 17.78 -3.16
CA TYR A 170 7.89 17.15 -2.69
C TYR A 170 7.26 17.99 -1.57
N SER A 171 5.96 18.16 -1.65
CA SER A 171 5.12 18.71 -0.59
C SER A 171 4.06 17.65 -0.20
N PRO A 172 3.90 17.33 1.09
CA PRO A 172 2.88 16.37 1.55
C PRO A 172 1.47 16.74 1.09
N LYS A 173 1.14 18.04 1.15
CA LYS A 173 -0.15 18.57 0.71
C LYS A 173 -0.42 18.25 -0.76
N GLU A 174 0.50 18.60 -1.65
CA GLU A 174 0.34 18.36 -3.09
C GLU A 174 0.29 16.87 -3.43
N GLY A 175 1.08 16.06 -2.70
CA GLY A 175 1.04 14.60 -2.85
C GLY A 175 -0.33 14.01 -2.51
N LEU A 176 -0.99 14.52 -1.48
CA LEU A 176 -2.35 14.10 -1.11
C LEU A 176 -3.39 14.63 -2.10
N GLU A 177 -3.26 15.88 -2.57
CA GLU A 177 -4.13 16.45 -3.61
C GLU A 177 -4.06 15.63 -4.91
N ALA A 178 -2.83 15.28 -5.35
CA ALA A 178 -2.62 14.44 -6.52
C ALA A 178 -3.21 13.03 -6.37
N ALA A 179 -3.29 12.53 -5.13
CA ALA A 179 -3.98 11.28 -4.80
C ALA A 179 -5.50 11.44 -4.65
N GLY A 180 -6.05 12.65 -4.89
CA GLY A 180 -7.49 12.93 -4.87
C GLY A 180 -8.07 13.22 -3.49
N TYR A 181 -7.26 13.66 -2.52
CA TYR A 181 -7.75 14.06 -1.20
C TYR A 181 -8.25 15.51 -1.17
N THR A 182 -9.41 15.76 -0.57
CA THR A 182 -9.87 17.10 -0.24
C THR A 182 -9.13 17.66 0.99
N ALA A 183 -9.20 18.98 1.22
CA ALA A 183 -8.57 19.61 2.37
C ALA A 183 -9.03 19.00 3.70
N GLN A 184 -10.32 18.66 3.85
CA GLN A 184 -10.85 18.01 5.05
C GLN A 184 -10.28 16.60 5.24
N GLN A 185 -10.14 15.83 4.17
CA GLN A 185 -9.58 14.48 4.21
C GLN A 185 -8.09 14.48 4.54
N GLN A 186 -7.34 15.51 4.13
CA GLN A 186 -5.91 15.67 4.45
C GLN A 186 -5.68 15.84 5.95
N ALA A 187 -6.61 16.38 6.68
CA ALA A 187 -6.54 16.58 8.15
C ALA A 187 -6.73 15.27 8.93
N THR A 188 -7.08 14.16 8.30
CA THR A 188 -7.34 12.90 9.00
C THR A 188 -6.08 12.06 9.20
N PRO A 189 -5.94 11.32 10.32
CA PRO A 189 -4.80 10.42 10.54
C PRO A 189 -4.63 9.36 9.44
N ALA A 190 -5.72 8.88 8.87
CA ALA A 190 -5.71 7.89 7.78
C ALA A 190 -5.09 8.46 6.50
N ALA A 191 -5.31 9.74 6.20
CA ALA A 191 -4.68 10.40 5.05
C ALA A 191 -3.19 10.70 5.32
N ALA A 192 -2.87 11.10 6.54
CA ALA A 192 -1.49 11.43 6.93
C ALA A 192 -0.55 10.21 6.86
N GLY A 193 -1.07 8.99 7.05
CA GLY A 193 -0.24 7.79 7.03
C GLY A 193 0.84 7.82 8.12
N ALA A 194 2.11 7.94 7.71
CA ALA A 194 3.26 8.01 8.63
C ALA A 194 3.62 9.45 9.06
N VAL A 195 2.96 10.47 8.52
CA VAL A 195 3.21 11.89 8.85
C VAL A 195 2.11 12.44 9.77
N THR A 196 2.42 13.52 10.49
CA THR A 196 1.39 14.18 11.30
C THR A 196 0.38 14.93 10.42
N PRO A 197 -0.85 15.18 10.90
CA PRO A 197 -1.82 16.00 10.16
C PRO A 197 -1.30 17.40 9.80
N ALA A 198 -0.47 18.01 10.64
CA ALA A 198 0.17 19.29 10.36
C ALA A 198 1.17 19.19 9.20
N ASP A 199 2.01 18.16 9.21
CA ASP A 199 2.96 17.91 8.11
C ASP A 199 2.23 17.58 6.82
N ALA A 200 1.12 16.83 6.88
CA ALA A 200 0.29 16.48 5.73
C ALA A 200 -0.34 17.71 5.05
N GLN A 201 -0.51 18.82 5.77
CA GLN A 201 -1.02 20.09 5.26
C GLN A 201 0.10 21.05 4.83
N SER A 202 1.36 20.70 5.08
CA SER A 202 2.50 21.55 4.74
C SER A 202 2.64 21.69 3.22
N GLY A 203 2.68 22.93 2.77
CA GLY A 203 3.01 23.29 1.39
C GLY A 203 4.52 23.42 1.13
N GLU A 204 5.34 23.27 2.17
CA GLU A 204 6.80 23.36 2.03
C GLU A 204 7.34 22.21 1.17
N ARG A 205 8.16 22.56 0.18
CA ARG A 205 8.77 21.58 -0.72
C ARG A 205 10.14 21.14 -0.23
N LYS A 206 10.29 19.84 -0.01
CA LYS A 206 11.56 19.20 0.33
C LYS A 206 12.21 18.67 -0.96
N LYS A 207 13.42 19.13 -1.25
CA LYS A 207 14.22 18.66 -2.41
C LYS A 207 15.00 17.40 -2.05
N ALA A 208 15.22 16.54 -3.03
CA ALA A 208 16.00 15.33 -2.89
C ALA A 208 17.14 15.29 -3.92
N ARG A 209 18.11 14.39 -3.70
CA ARG A 209 19.14 14.10 -4.70
C ARG A 209 18.55 13.36 -5.88
N TYR A 210 19.04 13.64 -7.09
CA TYR A 210 18.51 13.05 -8.34
C TYR A 210 19.62 12.60 -9.32
N ASP A 211 20.85 12.42 -8.83
CA ASP A 211 21.90 11.80 -9.64
C ASP A 211 21.64 10.30 -9.88
N CYS A 212 22.22 9.76 -10.95
CA CYS A 212 21.92 8.39 -11.39
C CYS A 212 22.22 7.34 -10.31
N ALA A 213 23.32 7.50 -9.59
CA ALA A 213 23.79 6.54 -8.58
C ALA A 213 22.94 6.52 -7.31
N ASN A 214 22.05 7.50 -7.09
CA ASN A 214 21.11 7.45 -5.96
C ASN A 214 19.93 6.48 -6.19
N CYS A 215 19.64 6.15 -7.45
CA CYS A 215 18.50 5.32 -7.84
C CYS A 215 18.91 4.03 -8.56
N HIS A 216 20.10 3.99 -9.15
CA HIS A 216 20.59 2.85 -9.94
C HIS A 216 21.88 2.26 -9.36
N TYR A 217 22.02 0.93 -9.47
CA TYR A 217 23.24 0.19 -9.15
C TYR A 217 24.24 0.31 -10.31
#